data_f47aa455c5139c344f0198d5d94d0773
#
_entry.id   f47aa455c5139c344f0198d5d94d0773
#
_cell.length_a   1.000
_cell.length_b   1.000
_cell.length_c   1.000
_cell.angle_alpha   90.00
_cell.angle_beta   90.00
_cell.angle_gamma   90.00
#
_symmetry.space_group_name_H-M   'P 1'
#
loop_
_entity.id
_entity.type
_entity.pdbx_description
1 polymer ?
#
loop_
_entity_poly.entity_id
_entity_poly.type
_entity_poly.pdbx_seq_one_letter_code
_entity_poly.pdbx_strand_id
1 'polypeptide(L)'
;MGHRIFTTSVASVYPHYVTKVEKKGRTTAELHEVISWLTGYDDTQLAHHLSEGTTFEEFFAGAELPAGVSQITGSVCGVKIQEVEDPLMRQIRYLDKLVDELAKGRPMEKVLRN
;
A
#
# COMPACT_ATOMS: atom_id res chain seq x y z
N MET A 1 0.06 -20.78 -8.16
CA MET A 1 -0.58 -19.93 -9.15
C MET A 1 -0.87 -18.56 -8.56
N GLY A 2 -0.50 -17.49 -9.25
CA GLY A 2 -0.68 -16.14 -8.73
C GLY A 2 -2.10 -15.62 -8.89
N HIS A 3 -2.44 -14.64 -8.09
CA HIS A 3 -3.71 -13.92 -8.25
C HIS A 3 -3.57 -12.91 -9.38
N ARG A 4 -4.69 -12.56 -10.00
CA ARG A 4 -4.71 -11.57 -11.08
C ARG A 4 -4.08 -10.24 -10.65
N ILE A 5 -4.28 -9.84 -9.38
CA ILE A 5 -3.72 -8.60 -8.85
C ILE A 5 -2.19 -8.54 -8.96
N PHE A 6 -1.51 -9.67 -8.93
CA PHE A 6 -0.05 -9.73 -9.00
C PHE A 6 0.48 -9.16 -10.32
N THR A 7 -0.25 -9.37 -11.41
CA THR A 7 0.14 -8.89 -12.74
C THR A 7 -0.54 -7.57 -13.11
N THR A 8 -1.37 -7.03 -12.20
CA THR A 8 -2.00 -5.73 -12.40
C THR A 8 -0.98 -4.64 -12.11
N SER A 9 -0.95 -3.58 -12.93
CA SER A 9 -0.04 -2.48 -12.68
C SER A 9 -0.49 -1.68 -11.45
N VAL A 10 0.48 -1.22 -10.66
CA VAL A 10 0.19 -0.37 -9.51
C VAL A 10 -0.51 0.90 -9.97
N ALA A 11 -0.11 1.43 -11.15
CA ALA A 11 -0.70 2.64 -11.73
C ALA A 11 -2.20 2.52 -12.00
N SER A 12 -2.70 1.31 -12.30
CA SER A 12 -4.13 1.12 -12.57
C SER A 12 -4.97 1.15 -11.29
N VAL A 13 -4.37 0.85 -10.15
CA VAL A 13 -5.05 0.87 -8.85
C VAL A 13 -4.82 2.19 -8.10
N TYR A 14 -3.69 2.83 -8.35
CA TYR A 14 -3.31 4.08 -7.68
C TYR A 14 -4.43 5.14 -7.67
N PRO A 15 -5.13 5.40 -8.79
CA PRO A 15 -6.22 6.39 -8.78
C PRO A 15 -7.33 6.06 -7.77
N HIS A 16 -7.58 4.79 -7.52
CA HIS A 16 -8.57 4.36 -6.53
C HIS A 16 -8.13 4.73 -5.12
N TYR A 17 -6.85 4.60 -4.83
CA TYR A 17 -6.29 5.00 -3.54
C TYR A 17 -6.40 6.52 -3.35
N VAL A 18 -6.07 7.28 -4.40
CA VAL A 18 -6.18 8.74 -4.39
C VAL A 18 -7.63 9.15 -4.10
N THR A 19 -8.57 8.59 -4.85
CA THR A 19 -9.99 8.90 -4.67
C THR A 19 -10.44 8.59 -3.25
N LYS A 20 -10.04 7.44 -2.73
CA LYS A 20 -10.45 7.00 -1.39
C LYS A 20 -9.99 7.95 -0.30
N VAL A 21 -8.72 8.39 -0.36
CA VAL A 21 -8.18 9.28 0.68
C VAL A 21 -8.70 10.70 0.52
N GLU A 22 -8.81 11.20 -0.71
CA GLU A 22 -9.30 12.56 -0.97
C GLU A 22 -10.74 12.75 -0.56
N LYS A 23 -11.58 11.74 -0.74
CA LYS A 23 -12.97 11.77 -0.30
C LYS A 23 -13.11 12.02 1.20
N LYS A 24 -12.10 11.65 1.95
CA LYS A 24 -12.08 11.80 3.42
C LYS A 24 -11.25 12.99 3.88
N GLY A 25 -10.86 13.87 2.95
CA GLY A 25 -10.11 15.07 3.29
C GLY A 25 -8.62 14.86 3.49
N ARG A 26 -8.10 13.69 3.11
CA ARG A 26 -6.65 13.45 3.16
C ARG A 26 -6.01 13.85 1.83
N THR A 27 -4.70 13.97 1.82
CA THR A 27 -3.97 14.48 0.65
C THR A 27 -3.18 13.38 -0.04
N THR A 28 -2.85 13.62 -1.33
CA THR A 28 -1.96 12.73 -2.10
C THR A 28 -0.58 12.67 -1.44
N ALA A 29 -0.11 13.77 -0.87
CA ALA A 29 1.18 13.80 -0.17
C ALA A 29 1.20 12.81 1.00
N GLU A 30 0.10 12.74 1.75
CA GLU A 30 -0.04 11.78 2.85
C GLU A 30 -0.07 10.35 2.32
N LEU A 31 -0.76 10.11 1.21
CA LEU A 31 -0.78 8.79 0.56
C LEU A 31 0.63 8.37 0.14
N HIS A 32 1.39 9.28 -0.46
CA HIS A 32 2.77 8.99 -0.87
C HIS A 32 3.66 8.69 0.33
N GLU A 33 3.47 9.41 1.43
CA GLU A 33 4.23 9.16 2.66
C GLU A 33 3.98 7.73 3.17
N VAL A 34 2.74 7.28 3.13
CA VAL A 34 2.37 5.92 3.53
C VAL A 34 3.02 4.89 2.61
N ILE A 35 2.94 5.10 1.30
CA ILE A 35 3.52 4.18 0.33
C ILE A 35 5.05 4.14 0.49
N SER A 36 5.68 5.29 0.67
CA SER A 36 7.13 5.39 0.86
C SER A 36 7.58 4.68 2.13
N TRP A 37 6.83 4.83 3.21
CA TRP A 37 7.13 4.13 4.46
C TRP A 37 7.08 2.61 4.27
N LEU A 38 6.05 2.13 3.58
CA LEU A 38 5.84 0.69 3.40
C LEU A 38 6.87 0.06 2.48
N THR A 39 7.28 0.76 1.43
CA THR A 39 8.10 0.19 0.36
C THR A 39 9.56 0.61 0.37
N GLY A 40 9.89 1.71 1.06
CA GLY A 40 11.21 2.29 1.01
C GLY A 40 11.48 3.11 -0.24
N TYR A 41 10.52 3.23 -1.15
CA TYR A 41 10.67 4.05 -2.35
C TYR A 41 10.46 5.52 -2.03
N ASP A 42 11.31 6.40 -2.60
CA ASP A 42 11.08 7.83 -2.51
C ASP A 42 10.09 8.28 -3.60
N ASP A 43 9.76 9.57 -3.62
CA ASP A 43 8.78 10.09 -4.59
C ASP A 43 9.21 9.88 -6.04
N THR A 44 10.50 9.99 -6.33
CA THR A 44 11.04 9.80 -7.67
C THR A 44 10.89 8.34 -8.11
N GLN A 45 11.23 7.41 -7.22
CA GLN A 45 11.11 5.99 -7.49
C GLN A 45 9.65 5.57 -7.66
N LEU A 46 8.77 6.10 -6.81
CA LEU A 46 7.33 5.83 -6.92
C LEU A 46 6.78 6.34 -8.24
N ALA A 47 7.13 7.57 -8.62
CA ALA A 47 6.69 8.16 -9.90
C ALA A 47 7.17 7.32 -11.08
N HIS A 48 8.40 6.80 -11.01
CA HIS A 48 8.95 5.94 -12.05
C HIS A 48 8.12 4.65 -12.20
N HIS A 49 7.80 3.98 -11.08
CA HIS A 49 6.99 2.76 -11.11
C HIS A 49 5.59 3.02 -11.68
N LEU A 50 4.98 4.15 -11.33
CA LEU A 50 3.67 4.52 -11.86
C LEU A 50 3.74 4.80 -13.36
N SER A 51 4.79 5.47 -13.80
CA SER A 51 5.00 5.80 -15.23
C SER A 51 5.28 4.55 -16.07
N GLU A 52 6.01 3.59 -15.51
CA GLU A 52 6.42 2.38 -16.23
C GLU A 52 5.38 1.26 -16.19
N GLY A 53 4.29 1.45 -15.48
CA GLY A 53 3.25 0.43 -15.36
C GLY A 53 3.72 -0.81 -14.62
N THR A 54 4.59 -0.63 -13.64
CA THR A 54 5.13 -1.73 -12.82
C THR A 54 4.00 -2.52 -12.16
N THR A 55 4.06 -3.85 -12.26
CA THR A 55 3.06 -4.71 -11.62
C THR A 55 3.28 -4.75 -10.10
N PHE A 56 2.24 -5.16 -9.36
CA PHE A 56 2.38 -5.32 -7.92
C PHE A 56 3.48 -6.30 -7.55
N GLU A 57 3.62 -7.38 -8.32
CA GLU A 57 4.67 -8.37 -8.11
C GLU A 57 6.06 -7.73 -8.22
N GLU A 58 6.29 -6.98 -9.29
CA GLU A 58 7.57 -6.29 -9.51
C GLU A 58 7.79 -5.18 -8.51
N PHE A 59 6.73 -4.44 -8.19
CA PHE A 59 6.78 -3.32 -7.26
C PHE A 59 7.26 -3.77 -5.87
N PHE A 60 6.65 -4.83 -5.35
CA PHE A 60 7.02 -5.34 -4.03
C PHE A 60 8.31 -6.18 -4.06
N ALA A 61 8.67 -6.74 -5.22
CA ALA A 61 9.94 -7.48 -5.34
C ALA A 61 11.14 -6.56 -5.09
N GLY A 62 11.04 -5.29 -5.48
CA GLY A 62 12.11 -4.31 -5.26
C GLY A 62 11.95 -3.49 -3.99
N ALA A 63 10.89 -3.70 -3.23
CA ALA A 63 10.60 -2.91 -2.04
C ALA A 63 11.36 -3.44 -0.81
N GLU A 64 11.71 -2.51 0.08
CA GLU A 64 12.29 -2.86 1.38
C GLU A 64 11.27 -2.52 2.46
N LEU A 65 10.57 -3.55 2.97
CA LEU A 65 9.54 -3.34 3.95
C LEU A 65 10.15 -3.06 5.34
N PRO A 66 9.60 -2.08 6.08
CA PRO A 66 10.10 -1.77 7.41
C PRO A 66 9.74 -2.86 8.42
N ALA A 67 10.47 -2.92 9.52
CA ALA A 67 10.20 -3.91 10.58
C ALA A 67 8.79 -3.75 11.16
N GLY A 68 8.26 -2.53 11.15
CA GLY A 68 6.93 -2.24 11.70
C GLY A 68 5.77 -2.88 10.96
N VAL A 69 5.99 -3.51 9.78
CA VAL A 69 4.90 -4.16 9.04
C VAL A 69 4.24 -5.28 9.85
N SER A 70 4.97 -5.91 10.75
CA SER A 70 4.41 -6.96 11.61
C SER A 70 3.32 -6.43 12.55
N GLN A 71 3.25 -5.13 12.74
CA GLN A 71 2.23 -4.48 13.56
C GLN A 71 0.99 -4.09 12.75
N ILE A 72 1.02 -4.30 11.44
CA ILE A 72 -0.15 -4.04 10.59
C ILE A 72 -1.06 -5.27 10.72
N THR A 73 -2.09 -5.14 11.53
CA THR A 73 -3.01 -6.23 11.83
C THR A 73 -4.45 -5.80 11.58
N GLY A 74 -5.38 -6.74 11.73
CA GLY A 74 -6.79 -6.47 11.55
C GLY A 74 -7.27 -6.89 10.16
N SER A 75 -8.42 -6.36 9.75
CA SER A 75 -9.05 -6.74 8.50
C SER A 75 -9.10 -5.58 7.53
N VAL A 76 -9.02 -5.89 6.24
CA VAL A 76 -9.27 -4.95 5.17
C VAL A 76 -10.04 -5.67 4.08
N CYS A 77 -11.11 -5.06 3.59
CA CYS A 77 -11.98 -5.66 2.58
C CYS A 77 -12.46 -7.07 2.97
N GLY A 78 -12.73 -7.27 4.27
CA GLY A 78 -13.21 -8.55 4.78
C GLY A 78 -12.15 -9.62 4.95
N VAL A 79 -10.88 -9.30 4.76
CA VAL A 79 -9.77 -10.25 4.86
C VAL A 79 -8.90 -9.90 6.06
N LYS A 80 -8.65 -10.88 6.92
CA LYS A 80 -7.72 -10.71 8.05
C LYS A 80 -6.30 -10.85 7.55
N ILE A 81 -5.51 -9.79 7.74
CA ILE A 81 -4.13 -9.75 7.24
C ILE A 81 -3.29 -10.89 7.78
N GLN A 82 -3.45 -11.22 9.06
CA GLN A 82 -2.67 -12.27 9.73
C GLN A 82 -2.94 -13.66 9.13
N GLU A 83 -4.07 -13.83 8.45
CA GLU A 83 -4.46 -15.11 7.87
C GLU A 83 -4.05 -15.26 6.41
N VAL A 84 -3.49 -14.21 5.82
CA VAL A 84 -3.02 -14.26 4.42
C VAL A 84 -1.67 -14.98 4.39
N GLU A 85 -1.64 -16.14 3.76
CA GLU A 85 -0.44 -16.97 3.71
C GLU A 85 0.56 -16.56 2.64
N ASP A 86 0.08 -16.12 1.47
CA ASP A 86 0.95 -15.71 0.37
C ASP A 86 1.67 -14.41 0.73
N PRO A 87 3.02 -14.38 0.70
CA PRO A 87 3.77 -13.19 1.09
C PRO A 87 3.45 -11.96 0.24
N LEU A 88 3.31 -12.11 -1.06
CA LEU A 88 3.01 -10.97 -1.93
C LEU A 88 1.59 -10.45 -1.68
N MET A 89 0.62 -11.35 -1.55
CA MET A 89 -0.75 -10.93 -1.24
C MET A 89 -0.80 -10.23 0.10
N ARG A 90 -0.03 -10.70 1.09
CA ARG A 90 0.04 -10.05 2.41
C ARG A 90 0.58 -8.63 2.28
N GLN A 91 1.60 -8.43 1.45
CA GLN A 91 2.18 -7.10 1.22
C GLN A 91 1.17 -6.16 0.58
N ILE A 92 0.40 -6.65 -0.40
CA ILE A 92 -0.67 -5.88 -1.02
C ILE A 92 -1.73 -5.51 0.02
N ARG A 93 -2.08 -6.44 0.90
CA ARG A 93 -3.05 -6.18 1.97
C ARG A 93 -2.52 -5.18 3.01
N TYR A 94 -1.23 -5.16 3.27
CA TYR A 94 -0.62 -4.12 4.11
C TYR A 94 -0.91 -2.74 3.51
N LEU A 95 -0.68 -2.59 2.22
CA LEU A 95 -0.92 -1.32 1.54
C LEU A 95 -2.40 -0.95 1.62
N ASP A 96 -3.30 -1.89 1.31
CA ASP A 96 -4.75 -1.65 1.37
C ASP A 96 -5.18 -1.22 2.78
N LYS A 97 -4.63 -1.85 3.81
CA LYS A 97 -4.96 -1.53 5.20
C LYS A 97 -4.48 -0.14 5.58
N LEU A 98 -3.26 0.23 5.19
CA LEU A 98 -2.73 1.55 5.48
C LEU A 98 -3.54 2.65 4.80
N VAL A 99 -3.92 2.43 3.54
CA VAL A 99 -4.77 3.37 2.79
C VAL A 99 -6.14 3.49 3.47
N ASP A 100 -6.71 2.37 3.91
CA ASP A 100 -7.99 2.36 4.61
C ASP A 100 -7.92 3.15 5.92
N GLU A 101 -6.87 2.97 6.70
CA GLU A 101 -6.69 3.71 7.95
C GLU A 101 -6.51 5.20 7.71
N LEU A 102 -5.74 5.54 6.67
CA LEU A 102 -5.55 6.93 6.29
C LEU A 102 -6.88 7.58 5.91
N ALA A 103 -7.67 6.88 5.10
CA ALA A 103 -8.99 7.35 4.67
C ALA A 103 -9.96 7.50 5.86
N LYS A 104 -9.81 6.68 6.89
CA LYS A 104 -10.66 6.75 8.08
C LYS A 104 -10.28 7.88 9.03
N GLY A 105 -9.28 8.67 8.67
CA GLY A 105 -8.88 9.83 9.47
C GLY A 105 -7.88 9.54 10.57
N ARG A 106 -7.26 8.37 10.55
CA ARG A 106 -6.27 8.02 11.56
C ARG A 106 -5.05 8.94 11.46
N PRO A 107 -4.48 9.39 12.57
CA PRO A 107 -3.28 10.24 12.53
C PRO A 107 -2.13 9.51 11.85
N MET A 108 -1.32 10.24 11.08
CA MET A 108 -0.20 9.68 10.35
C MET A 108 0.73 8.84 11.22
N GLU A 109 1.03 9.33 12.42
CA GLU A 109 1.89 8.63 13.38
C GLU A 109 1.34 7.27 13.83
N LYS A 110 0.02 7.08 13.69
CA LYS A 110 -0.64 5.81 14.01
C LYS A 110 -0.70 4.89 12.78
N VAL A 111 -0.78 5.47 11.59
CA VAL A 111 -0.77 4.71 10.34
C VAL A 111 0.62 4.13 10.10
N LEU A 112 1.65 4.94 10.31
CA LEU A 112 3.04 4.51 10.16
C LEU A 112 3.51 3.88 11.47
N ARG A 113 3.71 2.57 11.47
CA ARG A 113 4.13 1.81 12.66
C ARG A 113 5.65 1.81 12.78
N ASN A 114 6.15 2.94 13.12
CA ASN A 114 7.60 3.08 13.34
C ASN A 114 8.03 2.49 14.69
#